data_45d8891483634a55f1dd38e8cb9afb32
#
_entry.id   45d8891483634a55f1dd38e8cb9afb32
#
_cell.length_a   1.000
_cell.length_b   1.000
_cell.length_c   1.000
_cell.angle_alpha   90.00
_cell.angle_beta   90.00
_cell.angle_gamma   90.00
#
_symmetry.space_group_name_H-M   'P 1'
#
loop_
_entity.id
_entity.type
_entity.pdbx_description
1 polymer ?
#
loop_
_entity_poly.entity_id
_entity_poly.type
_entity_poly.pdbx_seq_one_letter_code
_entity_poly.pdbx_strand_id
1 'polypeptide(L)'
;MIRRPPRSTPKPSSAASDVYKRQIKQASTPVMDALWHAYPHTLIEASGADVGLPDNQMGNSEVGHLTIGAGRIIQQELVRISNTVKENKLIENTALNEFAKTLKKTGGTLHVMGLCSDGGVHSHINHLCGLVEWASKKGLKNVSLHLFTDGRDTSAKSASKYIKTVETKIKSAGVGEIASICGRYWAMDRDNRWERTSKAYELLTNPDFAISKLTAEESINKSYQDGITDEFIEPVRLSSSSLQDGDGVVFFNFRPDRARQLVKSLKLKDFDGFERKNKLDIDLLTFTQYESGLPVSVAFPPEPLNDLLGQVVSAHGLNQYRTAETEKYPHVTYFLNGGIEKPLKGEVRHLVPSPRVATYDLQPEMSADELTESCIKAIDTGIYSLVVINFANPDMVGHSGIMTAAIKANEKVDSCVGKLLNSIGKLGGSLLITADHGNSEMMIGPDGQPWTAHTTNPVPVILIEGEKRKLSGYGNDIKLRESGGGLADLAPTLLHLLNLPKPKAMTGKTLIEPINLPKKPNLIPQPAY
;
A
#
# COMPACT_ATOMS: atom_id res chain seq x y z
N MET A 1 17.62 41.95 -42.54
CA MET A 1 17.64 41.72 -41.09
C MET A 1 16.47 40.85 -40.71
N ILE A 2 16.68 39.54 -40.56
CA ILE A 2 15.62 38.59 -40.17
C ILE A 2 15.84 38.35 -38.68
N ARG A 3 14.90 38.83 -37.83
CA ARG A 3 14.88 38.55 -36.38
C ARG A 3 14.46 37.11 -36.18
N ARG A 4 15.32 36.33 -35.53
CA ARG A 4 14.98 35.00 -35.03
C ARG A 4 13.94 35.15 -33.90
N PRO A 5 12.90 34.29 -33.83
CA PRO A 5 12.01 34.27 -32.66
C PRO A 5 12.77 33.77 -31.43
N PRO A 6 12.43 34.22 -30.21
CA PRO A 6 13.05 33.76 -29.00
C PRO A 6 12.73 32.26 -28.80
N ARG A 7 13.73 31.45 -28.57
CA ARG A 7 13.59 30.07 -28.12
C ARG A 7 12.91 30.11 -26.74
N SER A 8 11.66 29.70 -26.69
CA SER A 8 11.03 29.30 -25.43
C SER A 8 11.65 27.98 -25.00
N THR A 9 12.65 28.03 -24.17
CA THR A 9 13.02 26.88 -23.34
C THR A 9 11.83 26.59 -22.44
N PRO A 10 11.28 25.34 -22.41
CA PRO A 10 10.36 24.97 -21.34
C PRO A 10 11.15 25.08 -20.04
N LYS A 11 10.78 26.01 -19.17
CA LYS A 11 11.22 25.96 -17.77
C LYS A 11 10.71 24.65 -17.21
N PRO A 12 11.54 23.78 -16.65
CA PRO A 12 11.06 22.67 -15.83
C PRO A 12 10.18 23.30 -14.76
N SER A 13 9.05 22.68 -14.48
CA SER A 13 7.98 23.25 -13.70
C SER A 13 8.50 23.81 -12.37
N SER A 14 8.61 25.12 -12.29
CA SER A 14 8.79 25.85 -11.05
C SER A 14 7.68 25.57 -10.04
N ALA A 15 6.58 24.94 -10.47
CA ALA A 15 5.45 24.60 -9.63
C ALA A 15 5.77 23.58 -8.52
N ALA A 16 6.50 22.50 -8.81
CA ALA A 16 6.83 21.51 -7.76
C ALA A 16 7.85 22.07 -6.76
N SER A 17 8.86 22.83 -7.24
CA SER A 17 9.78 23.55 -6.35
C SER A 17 9.12 24.71 -5.60
N ASP A 18 8.07 25.32 -6.17
CA ASP A 18 7.33 26.40 -5.54
C ASP A 18 6.31 25.90 -4.51
N VAL A 19 5.74 24.68 -4.68
CA VAL A 19 4.86 24.07 -3.68
C VAL A 19 5.66 23.66 -2.45
N TYR A 20 6.78 22.96 -2.62
CA TYR A 20 7.72 22.65 -1.54
C TYR A 20 8.20 23.93 -0.81
N LYS A 21 8.36 25.03 -1.55
CA LYS A 21 8.80 26.32 -1.02
C LYS A 21 7.71 27.12 -0.29
N ARG A 22 6.42 26.92 -0.48
CA ARG A 22 5.42 27.89 0.01
C ARG A 22 5.05 27.76 1.49
N GLN A 23 5.14 26.60 2.09
CA GLN A 23 4.74 26.40 3.49
C GLN A 23 5.92 26.07 4.39
N ILE A 24 6.85 25.24 3.97
CA ILE A 24 8.14 25.04 4.64
C ILE A 24 9.03 26.29 4.59
N LYS A 25 8.84 27.20 3.63
CA LYS A 25 9.52 28.51 3.58
C LYS A 25 9.31 29.41 4.80
N GLN A 26 8.32 29.12 5.63
CA GLN A 26 8.13 29.85 6.89
C GLN A 26 8.97 29.28 8.02
N ALA A 27 9.43 28.02 7.90
CA ALA A 27 10.34 27.40 8.85
C ALA A 27 11.78 27.84 8.58
N SER A 28 12.54 28.06 9.64
CA SER A 28 13.98 28.30 9.53
C SER A 28 14.72 26.96 9.46
N THR A 29 15.08 26.55 8.24
CA THR A 29 15.74 25.25 7.96
C THR A 29 17.12 25.43 7.32
N PRO A 30 18.08 26.12 8.03
CA PRO A 30 19.36 26.50 7.44
C PRO A 30 20.21 25.30 7.01
N VAL A 31 20.10 24.15 7.67
CA VAL A 31 20.84 22.94 7.31
C VAL A 31 20.30 22.36 6.01
N MET A 32 19.00 22.12 5.93
CA MET A 32 18.37 21.57 4.72
C MET A 32 18.51 22.51 3.52
N ASP A 33 18.40 23.83 3.73
CA ASP A 33 18.61 24.84 2.69
C ASP A 33 20.05 24.79 2.15
N ALA A 34 21.04 24.73 3.04
CA ALA A 34 22.44 24.61 2.65
C ALA A 34 22.71 23.31 1.90
N LEU A 35 22.16 22.17 2.37
CA LEU A 35 22.30 20.88 1.72
C LEU A 35 21.66 20.86 0.34
N TRP A 36 20.48 21.43 0.20
CA TRP A 36 19.80 21.53 -1.10
C TRP A 36 20.60 22.33 -2.13
N HIS A 37 21.26 23.39 -1.71
CA HIS A 37 22.06 24.23 -2.60
C HIS A 37 23.45 23.63 -2.93
N ALA A 38 24.03 22.90 -1.99
CA ALA A 38 25.43 22.45 -2.10
C ALA A 38 25.60 21.02 -2.64
N TYR A 39 24.59 20.15 -2.52
CA TYR A 39 24.71 18.74 -2.82
C TYR A 39 23.75 18.27 -3.92
N PRO A 40 24.05 17.16 -4.60
CA PRO A 40 23.15 16.54 -5.56
C PRO A 40 21.80 16.26 -4.94
N HIS A 41 20.73 16.73 -5.59
CA HIS A 41 19.37 16.55 -5.13
C HIS A 41 18.41 16.33 -6.31
N THR A 42 17.26 15.73 -6.03
CA THR A 42 16.18 15.51 -6.99
C THR A 42 14.85 15.38 -6.27
N LEU A 43 13.76 15.32 -7.02
CA LEU A 43 12.42 14.95 -6.53
C LEU A 43 12.05 13.57 -7.09
N ILE A 44 11.43 12.74 -6.26
CA ILE A 44 10.98 11.39 -6.63
C ILE A 44 9.50 11.20 -6.28
N GLU A 45 8.83 10.34 -7.03
CA GLU A 45 7.42 10.02 -6.80
C GLU A 45 7.24 9.13 -5.57
N ALA A 46 6.24 9.47 -4.75
CA ALA A 46 5.94 8.80 -3.47
C ALA A 46 4.44 8.52 -3.27
N SER A 47 3.65 8.50 -4.36
CA SER A 47 2.19 8.34 -4.30
C SER A 47 1.67 7.53 -5.49
N GLY A 48 0.39 7.17 -5.47
CA GLY A 48 -0.28 6.51 -6.59
C GLY A 48 0.42 5.24 -7.09
N ALA A 49 0.46 5.05 -8.38
CA ALA A 49 1.02 3.86 -9.01
C ALA A 49 2.50 3.63 -8.70
N ASP A 50 3.26 4.68 -8.41
CA ASP A 50 4.69 4.61 -8.11
C ASP A 50 5.01 3.98 -6.74
N VAL A 51 3.99 3.79 -5.90
CA VAL A 51 4.06 3.04 -4.63
C VAL A 51 3.06 1.89 -4.56
N GLY A 52 2.47 1.51 -5.69
CA GLY A 52 1.53 0.38 -5.80
C GLY A 52 0.11 0.66 -5.30
N LEU A 53 -0.26 1.93 -5.19
CA LEU A 53 -1.60 2.41 -4.87
C LEU A 53 -2.38 2.75 -6.16
N PRO A 54 -3.72 2.91 -6.10
CA PRO A 54 -4.49 3.49 -7.20
C PRO A 54 -3.94 4.85 -7.64
N ASP A 55 -4.16 5.20 -8.91
CA ASP A 55 -3.78 6.51 -9.46
C ASP A 55 -4.36 7.65 -8.60
N ASN A 56 -3.56 8.69 -8.39
CA ASN A 56 -3.91 9.87 -7.59
C ASN A 56 -4.21 9.60 -6.09
N GLN A 57 -3.95 8.40 -5.59
CA GLN A 57 -4.04 8.14 -4.15
C GLN A 57 -2.77 8.60 -3.45
N MET A 58 -2.93 9.35 -2.36
CA MET A 58 -1.83 9.81 -1.52
C MET A 58 -1.01 8.65 -0.97
N GLY A 59 0.31 8.79 -0.95
CA GLY A 59 1.21 7.85 -0.29
C GLY A 59 0.96 7.78 1.22
N ASN A 60 1.54 6.76 1.84
CA ASN A 60 1.56 6.61 3.30
C ASN A 60 2.82 5.86 3.73
N SER A 61 3.11 5.90 5.04
CA SER A 61 4.37 5.35 5.55
C SER A 61 4.49 3.84 5.38
N GLU A 62 3.39 3.08 5.39
CA GLU A 62 3.43 1.62 5.20
C GLU A 62 3.92 1.26 3.80
N VAL A 63 3.22 1.76 2.76
CA VAL A 63 3.59 1.48 1.37
C VAL A 63 4.91 2.15 0.98
N GLY A 64 5.21 3.34 1.52
CA GLY A 64 6.46 4.04 1.29
C GLY A 64 7.67 3.23 1.76
N HIS A 65 7.69 2.83 3.03
CA HIS A 65 8.79 2.03 3.58
C HIS A 65 8.87 0.62 2.96
N LEU A 66 7.72 0.01 2.64
CA LEU A 66 7.69 -1.26 1.92
C LEU A 66 8.36 -1.15 0.54
N THR A 67 8.03 -0.10 -0.22
CA THR A 67 8.60 0.18 -1.54
C THR A 67 10.09 0.48 -1.45
N ILE A 68 10.51 1.30 -0.46
CA ILE A 68 11.93 1.60 -0.18
C ILE A 68 12.69 0.30 0.12
N GLY A 69 12.20 -0.51 1.06
CA GLY A 69 12.85 -1.76 1.45
C GLY A 69 12.92 -2.79 0.34
N ALA A 70 11.88 -2.87 -0.48
CA ALA A 70 11.77 -3.83 -1.58
C ALA A 70 12.59 -3.44 -2.82
N GLY A 71 12.93 -2.16 -3.00
CA GLY A 71 13.57 -1.68 -4.22
C GLY A 71 12.75 -1.94 -5.48
N ARG A 72 11.45 -2.10 -5.31
CA ARG A 72 10.45 -2.29 -6.37
C ARG A 72 9.07 -1.86 -5.89
N ILE A 73 8.19 -1.55 -6.83
CA ILE A 73 6.79 -1.25 -6.53
C ILE A 73 6.07 -2.53 -6.12
N ILE A 74 5.47 -2.52 -4.92
CA ILE A 74 4.63 -3.60 -4.41
C ILE A 74 3.18 -3.18 -4.54
N GLN A 75 2.49 -3.76 -5.52
CA GLN A 75 1.08 -3.44 -5.75
C GLN A 75 0.22 -3.86 -4.57
N GLN A 76 -0.60 -2.95 -4.08
CA GLN A 76 -1.63 -3.26 -3.11
C GLN A 76 -2.69 -4.20 -3.72
N GLU A 77 -3.36 -5.00 -2.88
CA GLU A 77 -4.29 -6.03 -3.35
C GLU A 77 -5.37 -5.49 -4.30
N LEU A 78 -5.92 -4.30 -4.01
CA LEU A 78 -6.86 -3.63 -4.89
C LEU A 78 -6.29 -3.44 -6.31
N VAL A 79 -5.07 -2.93 -6.41
CA VAL A 79 -4.41 -2.64 -7.69
C VAL A 79 -4.04 -3.94 -8.40
N ARG A 80 -3.43 -4.90 -7.69
CA ARG A 80 -3.03 -6.20 -8.23
C ARG A 80 -4.21 -6.95 -8.84
N ILE A 81 -5.31 -7.04 -8.11
CA ILE A 81 -6.52 -7.75 -8.56
C ILE A 81 -7.21 -6.97 -9.68
N SER A 82 -7.32 -5.64 -9.56
CA SER A 82 -7.92 -4.79 -10.59
C SER A 82 -7.19 -4.89 -11.93
N ASN A 83 -5.85 -4.91 -11.91
CA ASN A 83 -5.04 -5.11 -13.12
C ASN A 83 -5.28 -6.49 -13.72
N THR A 84 -5.30 -7.54 -12.90
CA THR A 84 -5.61 -8.91 -13.34
C THR A 84 -6.99 -8.99 -14.02
N VAL A 85 -7.99 -8.32 -13.46
CA VAL A 85 -9.35 -8.26 -14.04
C VAL A 85 -9.35 -7.47 -15.35
N LYS A 86 -8.75 -6.27 -15.36
CA LYS A 86 -8.67 -5.39 -16.54
C LYS A 86 -7.96 -6.06 -17.72
N GLU A 87 -6.92 -6.83 -17.45
CA GLU A 87 -6.15 -7.56 -18.45
C GLU A 87 -6.78 -8.92 -18.81
N ASN A 88 -7.97 -9.23 -18.31
CA ASN A 88 -8.67 -10.53 -18.49
C ASN A 88 -7.87 -11.75 -18.03
N LYS A 89 -6.92 -11.60 -17.12
CA LYS A 89 -6.03 -12.66 -16.63
C LYS A 89 -6.62 -13.55 -15.51
N LEU A 90 -7.85 -13.31 -15.05
CA LEU A 90 -8.53 -14.24 -14.15
C LEU A 90 -8.62 -15.65 -14.76
N ILE A 91 -8.71 -15.76 -16.10
CA ILE A 91 -8.73 -17.02 -16.82
C ILE A 91 -7.44 -17.84 -16.65
N GLU A 92 -6.32 -17.17 -16.31
CA GLU A 92 -5.01 -17.77 -16.11
C GLU A 92 -4.76 -18.12 -14.63
N ASN A 93 -5.61 -17.65 -13.71
CA ASN A 93 -5.43 -17.88 -12.28
C ASN A 93 -5.58 -19.37 -11.94
N THR A 94 -4.52 -19.98 -11.43
CA THR A 94 -4.44 -21.42 -11.18
C THR A 94 -5.47 -21.88 -10.16
N ALA A 95 -5.62 -21.16 -9.03
CA ALA A 95 -6.56 -21.53 -7.98
C ALA A 95 -8.02 -21.46 -8.45
N LEU A 96 -8.40 -20.41 -9.18
CA LEU A 96 -9.72 -20.30 -9.79
C LEU A 96 -9.96 -21.40 -10.83
N ASN A 97 -8.93 -21.79 -11.58
CA ASN A 97 -9.06 -22.84 -12.58
C ASN A 97 -9.26 -24.23 -11.97
N GLU A 98 -8.50 -24.56 -10.93
CA GLU A 98 -8.69 -25.85 -10.22
C GLU A 98 -10.04 -25.87 -9.49
N PHE A 99 -10.44 -24.77 -8.89
CA PHE A 99 -11.76 -24.60 -8.28
C PHE A 99 -12.90 -24.84 -9.30
N ALA A 100 -12.86 -24.20 -10.46
CA ALA A 100 -13.86 -24.43 -11.52
C ALA A 100 -13.88 -25.88 -12.02
N LYS A 101 -12.72 -26.53 -12.09
CA LYS A 101 -12.61 -27.95 -12.50
C LYS A 101 -13.24 -28.87 -11.45
N THR A 102 -13.03 -28.63 -10.16
CA THR A 102 -13.67 -29.36 -9.07
C THR A 102 -15.18 -29.19 -9.12
N LEU A 103 -15.66 -27.95 -9.22
CA LEU A 103 -17.08 -27.63 -9.26
C LEU A 103 -17.80 -28.27 -10.46
N LYS A 104 -17.15 -28.35 -11.62
CA LYS A 104 -17.71 -29.06 -12.79
C LYS A 104 -17.83 -30.58 -12.57
N LYS A 105 -16.98 -31.18 -11.75
CA LYS A 105 -17.06 -32.61 -11.43
C LYS A 105 -18.21 -32.90 -10.46
N THR A 106 -18.44 -32.01 -9.48
CA THR A 106 -19.56 -32.18 -8.54
C THR A 106 -20.90 -31.84 -9.17
N GLY A 107 -20.92 -31.01 -10.23
CA GLY A 107 -22.13 -30.46 -10.82
C GLY A 107 -22.79 -29.36 -9.96
N GLY A 108 -22.10 -28.89 -8.92
CA GLY A 108 -22.59 -27.88 -7.97
C GLY A 108 -22.74 -26.50 -8.57
N THR A 109 -23.36 -25.62 -7.81
CA THR A 109 -23.53 -24.19 -8.14
C THR A 109 -22.32 -23.39 -7.70
N LEU A 110 -21.91 -22.42 -8.52
CA LEU A 110 -20.95 -21.38 -8.12
C LEU A 110 -21.69 -20.29 -7.36
N HIS A 111 -21.34 -20.08 -6.09
CA HIS A 111 -21.79 -18.97 -5.29
C HIS A 111 -20.69 -17.90 -5.19
N VAL A 112 -20.94 -16.69 -5.65
CA VAL A 112 -20.02 -15.57 -5.55
C VAL A 112 -20.55 -14.60 -4.52
N MET A 113 -19.78 -14.31 -3.48
CA MET A 113 -20.21 -13.43 -2.39
C MET A 113 -19.17 -12.39 -2.01
N GLY A 114 -19.64 -11.25 -1.52
CA GLY A 114 -18.80 -10.15 -1.03
C GLY A 114 -19.46 -8.78 -1.10
N LEU A 115 -18.69 -7.76 -0.67
CA LEU A 115 -19.15 -6.37 -0.64
C LEU A 115 -19.28 -5.80 -2.05
N CYS A 116 -20.48 -5.38 -2.42
CA CYS A 116 -20.83 -4.91 -3.75
C CYS A 116 -20.84 -3.38 -3.82
N SER A 117 -19.67 -2.78 -3.98
CA SER A 117 -19.48 -1.33 -4.15
C SER A 117 -18.19 -1.00 -4.90
N ASP A 118 -17.99 0.28 -5.21
CA ASP A 118 -16.78 0.84 -5.79
C ASP A 118 -15.86 1.52 -4.75
N GLY A 119 -16.14 1.34 -3.44
CA GLY A 119 -15.38 1.96 -2.36
C GLY A 119 -13.91 1.53 -2.26
N GLY A 120 -13.56 0.33 -2.75
CA GLY A 120 -12.17 -0.10 -2.88
C GLY A 120 -11.43 -0.38 -1.57
N VAL A 121 -12.14 -0.47 -0.44
CA VAL A 121 -11.55 -0.72 0.89
C VAL A 121 -11.48 -2.22 1.21
N HIS A 122 -12.55 -2.96 0.96
CA HIS A 122 -12.65 -4.39 1.24
C HIS A 122 -12.76 -5.24 -0.02
N SER A 123 -13.32 -4.66 -1.08
CA SER A 123 -13.63 -5.29 -2.36
C SER A 123 -13.78 -4.22 -3.43
N HIS A 124 -14.03 -4.62 -4.66
CA HIS A 124 -14.42 -3.70 -5.72
C HIS A 124 -15.41 -4.38 -6.67
N ILE A 125 -16.45 -3.65 -7.10
CA ILE A 125 -17.51 -4.18 -8.00
C ILE A 125 -16.94 -4.72 -9.33
N ASN A 126 -15.86 -4.13 -9.85
CA ASN A 126 -15.21 -4.63 -11.06
C ASN A 126 -14.64 -6.04 -10.89
N HIS A 127 -14.23 -6.41 -9.66
CA HIS A 127 -13.76 -7.77 -9.36
C HIS A 127 -14.92 -8.77 -9.44
N LEU A 128 -16.08 -8.42 -8.90
CA LEU A 128 -17.30 -9.22 -9.04
C LEU A 128 -17.69 -9.38 -10.53
N CYS A 129 -17.72 -8.27 -11.28
CA CYS A 129 -18.00 -8.30 -12.72
C CYS A 129 -17.00 -9.17 -13.50
N GLY A 130 -15.72 -9.12 -13.12
CA GLY A 130 -14.67 -9.99 -13.67
C GLY A 130 -14.90 -11.47 -13.37
N LEU A 131 -15.38 -11.81 -12.16
CA LEU A 131 -15.73 -13.18 -11.80
C LEU A 131 -16.93 -13.71 -12.59
N VAL A 132 -17.96 -12.91 -12.81
CA VAL A 132 -19.11 -13.28 -13.64
C VAL A 132 -18.65 -13.59 -15.08
N GLU A 133 -17.78 -12.75 -15.62
CA GLU A 133 -17.20 -12.99 -16.96
C GLU A 133 -16.29 -14.22 -16.99
N TRP A 134 -15.46 -14.41 -15.97
CA TRP A 134 -14.65 -15.62 -15.80
C TRP A 134 -15.52 -16.87 -15.75
N ALA A 135 -16.61 -16.87 -14.97
CA ALA A 135 -17.53 -18.00 -14.87
C ALA A 135 -18.17 -18.35 -16.22
N SER A 136 -18.59 -17.35 -16.99
CA SER A 136 -19.10 -17.50 -18.36
C SER A 136 -18.04 -18.14 -19.27
N LYS A 137 -16.83 -17.59 -19.31
CA LYS A 137 -15.71 -18.14 -20.11
C LYS A 137 -15.33 -19.56 -19.71
N LYS A 138 -15.47 -19.92 -18.44
CA LYS A 138 -15.27 -21.28 -17.94
C LYS A 138 -16.45 -22.20 -18.23
N GLY A 139 -17.58 -21.70 -18.75
CA GLY A 139 -18.77 -22.50 -19.05
C GLY A 139 -19.48 -23.02 -17.81
N LEU A 140 -19.41 -22.30 -16.69
CA LEU A 140 -20.20 -22.56 -15.49
C LEU A 140 -21.62 -22.04 -15.74
N LYS A 141 -22.62 -22.91 -15.60
CA LYS A 141 -24.02 -22.59 -15.95
C LYS A 141 -24.80 -22.07 -14.74
N ASN A 142 -24.56 -22.65 -13.57
CA ASN A 142 -25.24 -22.31 -12.34
C ASN A 142 -24.37 -21.35 -11.53
N VAL A 143 -24.73 -20.05 -11.50
CA VAL A 143 -23.96 -19.02 -10.81
C VAL A 143 -24.93 -18.15 -10.01
N SER A 144 -24.74 -18.10 -8.71
CA SER A 144 -25.56 -17.37 -7.76
C SER A 144 -24.75 -16.29 -7.04
N LEU A 145 -25.22 -15.05 -7.09
CA LEU A 145 -24.52 -13.90 -6.51
C LEU A 145 -25.19 -13.49 -5.17
N HIS A 146 -24.40 -13.42 -4.12
CA HIS A 146 -24.80 -12.98 -2.79
C HIS A 146 -24.13 -11.64 -2.50
N LEU A 147 -24.88 -10.54 -2.64
CA LEU A 147 -24.34 -9.21 -2.65
C LEU A 147 -24.47 -8.54 -1.28
N PHE A 148 -23.34 -8.13 -0.69
CA PHE A 148 -23.39 -7.34 0.54
C PHE A 148 -23.40 -5.86 0.17
N THR A 149 -24.39 -5.11 0.68
CA THR A 149 -24.51 -3.66 0.43
C THR A 149 -23.63 -2.87 1.41
N ASP A 150 -23.08 -1.73 0.95
CA ASP A 150 -22.01 -1.01 1.64
C ASP A 150 -22.53 0.10 2.57
N GLY A 151 -22.68 1.31 2.08
CA GLY A 151 -23.17 2.47 2.83
C GLY A 151 -22.22 3.03 3.90
N ARG A 152 -20.97 2.54 3.96
CA ARG A 152 -19.93 2.99 4.89
C ARG A 152 -18.69 3.51 4.16
N ASP A 153 -18.19 2.73 3.17
CA ASP A 153 -17.07 3.12 2.32
C ASP A 153 -17.57 3.86 1.06
N THR A 154 -18.88 3.93 0.90
CA THR A 154 -19.61 4.66 -0.15
C THR A 154 -20.80 5.39 0.46
N SER A 155 -21.51 6.20 -0.35
CA SER A 155 -22.71 6.91 0.09
C SER A 155 -23.75 5.97 0.70
N ALA A 156 -24.43 6.41 1.74
CA ALA A 156 -25.36 5.60 2.54
C ALA A 156 -26.54 5.00 1.75
N LYS A 157 -26.87 5.55 0.58
CA LYS A 157 -27.94 5.10 -0.32
C LYS A 157 -27.43 5.07 -1.76
N SER A 158 -26.59 4.10 -2.08
CA SER A 158 -25.97 3.92 -3.40
C SER A 158 -26.09 2.51 -3.98
N ALA A 159 -26.62 1.55 -3.21
CA ALA A 159 -26.69 0.14 -3.59
C ALA A 159 -27.44 -0.10 -4.93
N SER A 160 -28.51 0.63 -5.20
CA SER A 160 -29.28 0.49 -6.45
C SER A 160 -28.41 0.72 -7.70
N LYS A 161 -27.43 1.65 -7.64
CA LYS A 161 -26.44 1.88 -8.72
C LYS A 161 -25.63 0.61 -8.99
N TYR A 162 -25.16 -0.04 -7.94
CA TYR A 162 -24.32 -1.22 -8.04
C TYR A 162 -25.08 -2.45 -8.50
N ILE A 163 -26.32 -2.63 -8.02
CA ILE A 163 -27.21 -3.71 -8.49
C ILE A 163 -27.42 -3.61 -10.01
N LYS A 164 -27.74 -2.44 -10.54
CA LYS A 164 -27.91 -2.23 -12.00
C LYS A 164 -26.66 -2.59 -12.79
N THR A 165 -25.49 -2.28 -12.24
CA THR A 165 -24.20 -2.65 -12.85
C THR A 165 -24.05 -4.17 -12.92
N VAL A 166 -24.36 -4.87 -11.81
CA VAL A 166 -24.29 -6.34 -11.73
C VAL A 166 -25.29 -6.99 -12.66
N GLU A 167 -26.55 -6.55 -12.70
CA GLU A 167 -27.58 -7.06 -13.61
C GLU A 167 -27.20 -6.88 -15.08
N THR A 168 -26.62 -5.73 -15.43
CA THR A 168 -26.09 -5.47 -16.78
C THR A 168 -24.98 -6.47 -17.12
N LYS A 169 -24.10 -6.76 -16.17
CA LYS A 169 -23.01 -7.72 -16.36
C LYS A 169 -23.52 -9.16 -16.48
N ILE A 170 -24.46 -9.58 -15.66
CA ILE A 170 -25.13 -10.89 -15.76
C ILE A 170 -25.73 -11.05 -17.15
N LYS A 171 -26.52 -10.07 -17.61
CA LYS A 171 -27.13 -10.08 -18.93
C LYS A 171 -26.12 -10.19 -20.06
N SER A 172 -25.03 -9.42 -20.00
CA SER A 172 -23.99 -9.43 -21.03
C SER A 172 -23.14 -10.71 -21.03
N ALA A 173 -22.91 -11.31 -19.87
CA ALA A 173 -22.17 -12.55 -19.72
C ALA A 173 -23.02 -13.81 -20.05
N GLY A 174 -24.33 -13.69 -20.02
CA GLY A 174 -25.29 -14.79 -20.26
C GLY A 174 -25.32 -15.83 -19.13
N VAL A 175 -24.83 -15.49 -17.94
CA VAL A 175 -24.78 -16.39 -16.79
C VAL A 175 -24.88 -15.61 -15.49
N GLY A 176 -25.52 -16.20 -14.48
CA GLY A 176 -25.67 -15.68 -13.13
C GLY A 176 -27.05 -15.16 -12.81
N GLU A 177 -27.35 -15.12 -11.51
CA GLU A 177 -28.53 -14.48 -10.93
C GLU A 177 -28.15 -13.80 -9.61
N ILE A 178 -28.85 -12.76 -9.21
CA ILE A 178 -28.72 -12.21 -7.85
C ILE A 178 -29.58 -13.05 -6.92
N ALA A 179 -28.96 -13.92 -6.14
CA ALA A 179 -29.65 -14.86 -5.25
C ALA A 179 -30.03 -14.24 -3.91
N SER A 180 -29.23 -13.30 -3.40
CA SER A 180 -29.54 -12.59 -2.16
C SER A 180 -28.84 -11.24 -2.05
N ILE A 181 -29.42 -10.36 -1.23
CA ILE A 181 -28.79 -9.11 -0.77
C ILE A 181 -28.82 -9.06 0.75
N CYS A 182 -27.80 -8.40 1.33
CA CYS A 182 -27.66 -8.26 2.77
C CYS A 182 -26.73 -7.08 3.09
N GLY A 183 -27.09 -6.23 4.03
CA GLY A 183 -26.22 -5.15 4.50
C GLY A 183 -24.93 -5.68 5.12
N ARG A 184 -23.81 -4.96 4.94
CA ARG A 184 -22.51 -5.34 5.52
C ARG A 184 -22.53 -5.42 7.05
N TYR A 185 -23.47 -4.76 7.70
CA TYR A 185 -23.67 -4.85 9.15
C TYR A 185 -23.88 -6.30 9.62
N TRP A 186 -24.54 -7.12 8.81
CA TRP A 186 -24.84 -8.53 9.09
C TRP A 186 -23.73 -9.46 8.59
N ALA A 187 -23.29 -9.27 7.35
CA ALA A 187 -22.38 -10.20 6.67
C ALA A 187 -20.90 -9.92 6.93
N MET A 188 -20.55 -8.75 7.47
CA MET A 188 -19.16 -8.29 7.58
C MET A 188 -18.83 -7.77 8.99
N ASP A 189 -19.36 -8.43 10.02
CA ASP A 189 -18.94 -8.19 11.40
C ASP A 189 -17.50 -8.66 11.64
N ARG A 190 -16.77 -7.97 12.54
CA ARG A 190 -15.41 -8.34 12.93
C ARG A 190 -15.19 -8.39 14.45
N ASP A 191 -16.25 -8.09 15.20
CA ASP A 191 -16.19 -7.90 16.65
C ASP A 191 -16.82 -9.08 17.42
N ASN A 192 -16.95 -10.27 16.75
CA ASN A 192 -17.57 -11.49 17.28
C ASN A 192 -19.01 -11.30 17.75
N ARG A 193 -19.75 -10.42 17.07
CA ARG A 193 -21.19 -10.27 17.26
C ARG A 193 -21.90 -11.32 16.45
N TRP A 194 -21.87 -12.54 16.98
CA TRP A 194 -22.30 -13.74 16.29
C TRP A 194 -23.78 -13.73 15.89
N GLU A 195 -24.62 -12.99 16.61
CA GLU A 195 -26.02 -12.77 16.26
C GLU A 195 -26.21 -12.05 14.90
N ARG A 196 -25.20 -11.27 14.46
CA ARG A 196 -25.22 -10.65 13.14
C ARG A 196 -24.77 -11.64 12.07
N THR A 197 -23.62 -12.28 12.29
CA THR A 197 -23.06 -13.24 11.36
C THR A 197 -24.01 -14.42 11.13
N SER A 198 -24.74 -14.87 12.16
CA SER A 198 -25.70 -15.96 12.03
C SER A 198 -26.85 -15.63 11.08
N LYS A 199 -27.34 -14.38 11.04
CA LYS A 199 -28.38 -13.97 10.08
C LYS A 199 -27.90 -14.05 8.63
N ALA A 200 -26.66 -13.63 8.35
CA ALA A 200 -26.05 -13.79 7.02
C ALA A 200 -25.82 -15.27 6.69
N TYR A 201 -25.37 -16.06 7.66
CA TYR A 201 -25.22 -17.51 7.50
C TYR A 201 -26.54 -18.20 7.16
N GLU A 202 -27.62 -17.92 7.92
CA GLU A 202 -28.96 -18.47 7.66
C GLU A 202 -29.50 -18.06 6.28
N LEU A 203 -29.29 -16.81 5.86
CA LEU A 203 -29.64 -16.36 4.50
C LEU A 203 -29.00 -17.25 3.42
N LEU A 204 -27.75 -17.64 3.61
CA LEU A 204 -26.96 -18.40 2.63
C LEU A 204 -27.27 -19.90 2.67
N THR A 205 -27.50 -20.49 3.85
CA THR A 205 -27.49 -21.93 4.06
C THR A 205 -28.85 -22.55 4.34
N ASN A 206 -29.84 -21.77 4.81
CA ASN A 206 -31.15 -22.32 5.15
C ASN A 206 -32.03 -22.45 3.89
N PRO A 207 -32.37 -23.65 3.40
CA PRO A 207 -33.20 -23.82 2.21
C PRO A 207 -34.61 -23.25 2.37
N ASP A 208 -35.14 -23.21 3.60
CA ASP A 208 -36.45 -22.71 3.94
C ASP A 208 -36.52 -21.19 4.17
N PHE A 209 -35.43 -20.48 3.95
CA PHE A 209 -35.42 -19.02 4.08
C PHE A 209 -36.41 -18.41 3.07
N ALA A 210 -37.28 -17.55 3.54
CA ALA A 210 -38.38 -16.98 2.74
C ALA A 210 -37.81 -16.20 1.51
N ILE A 211 -38.33 -16.54 0.33
CA ILE A 211 -37.97 -15.87 -0.93
C ILE A 211 -38.84 -14.63 -1.08
N SER A 212 -38.23 -13.47 -1.29
CA SER A 212 -38.90 -12.22 -1.56
C SER A 212 -39.62 -12.27 -2.93
N LYS A 213 -40.80 -11.66 -3.01
CA LYS A 213 -41.49 -11.44 -4.27
C LYS A 213 -40.97 -10.19 -5.01
N LEU A 214 -40.16 -9.38 -4.34
CA LEU A 214 -39.54 -8.16 -4.89
C LEU A 214 -38.24 -8.49 -5.59
N THR A 215 -37.91 -7.73 -6.62
CA THR A 215 -36.58 -7.71 -7.22
C THR A 215 -35.54 -7.15 -6.25
N ALA A 216 -34.25 -7.25 -6.60
CA ALA A 216 -33.17 -6.67 -5.81
C ALA A 216 -33.33 -5.14 -5.66
N GLU A 217 -33.61 -4.44 -6.76
CA GLU A 217 -33.83 -2.98 -6.75
C GLU A 217 -35.06 -2.59 -5.92
N GLU A 218 -36.18 -3.28 -6.07
CA GLU A 218 -37.41 -3.02 -5.28
C GLU A 218 -37.17 -3.27 -3.79
N SER A 219 -36.44 -4.32 -3.41
CA SER A 219 -36.10 -4.63 -2.02
C SER A 219 -35.24 -3.52 -1.39
N ILE A 220 -34.25 -2.99 -2.13
CA ILE A 220 -33.42 -1.87 -1.68
C ILE A 220 -34.27 -0.60 -1.54
N ASN A 221 -35.11 -0.28 -2.53
CA ASN A 221 -35.95 0.91 -2.50
C ASN A 221 -36.96 0.87 -1.35
N LYS A 222 -37.51 -0.31 -1.04
CA LYS A 222 -38.33 -0.51 0.13
C LYS A 222 -37.59 -0.21 1.42
N SER A 223 -36.35 -0.73 1.57
CA SER A 223 -35.52 -0.43 2.73
C SER A 223 -35.27 1.07 2.88
N TYR A 224 -35.03 1.79 1.78
CA TYR A 224 -34.87 3.25 1.82
C TYR A 224 -36.15 4.00 2.23
N GLN A 225 -37.32 3.50 1.84
CA GLN A 225 -38.61 4.05 2.28
C GLN A 225 -38.83 3.84 3.78
N ASP A 226 -38.34 2.70 4.29
CA ASP A 226 -38.41 2.36 5.73
C ASP A 226 -37.27 3.07 6.54
N GLY A 227 -36.50 3.97 5.92
CA GLY A 227 -35.42 4.73 6.58
C GLY A 227 -34.11 3.94 6.76
N ILE A 228 -34.02 2.72 6.22
CA ILE A 228 -32.85 1.84 6.34
C ILE A 228 -31.87 2.16 5.20
N THR A 229 -30.60 2.39 5.54
CA THR A 229 -29.52 2.64 4.58
C THR A 229 -28.81 1.34 4.17
N ASP A 230 -27.95 1.40 3.15
CA ASP A 230 -27.25 0.26 2.57
C ASP A 230 -26.56 -0.62 3.61
N GLU A 231 -25.88 -0.01 4.60
CA GLU A 231 -25.15 -0.75 5.64
C GLU A 231 -26.05 -1.72 6.43
N PHE A 232 -27.32 -1.36 6.62
CA PHE A 232 -28.24 -2.04 7.53
C PHE A 232 -29.35 -2.82 6.82
N ILE A 233 -29.34 -2.94 5.49
CA ILE A 233 -30.35 -3.71 4.76
C ILE A 233 -30.42 -5.13 5.34
N GLU A 234 -31.62 -5.51 5.82
CA GLU A 234 -31.86 -6.86 6.36
C GLU A 234 -31.62 -7.93 5.28
N PRO A 235 -31.23 -9.15 5.69
CA PRO A 235 -31.04 -10.26 4.76
C PRO A 235 -32.30 -10.56 3.93
N VAL A 236 -32.17 -10.51 2.60
CA VAL A 236 -33.25 -10.78 1.64
C VAL A 236 -32.79 -11.84 0.65
N ARG A 237 -33.55 -12.94 0.55
CA ARG A 237 -33.38 -13.96 -0.48
C ARG A 237 -34.26 -13.61 -1.69
N LEU A 238 -33.68 -13.71 -2.88
CA LEU A 238 -34.31 -13.32 -4.14
C LEU A 238 -34.55 -14.52 -5.08
N SER A 239 -33.89 -15.64 -4.84
CA SER A 239 -34.08 -16.86 -5.62
C SER A 239 -34.10 -18.10 -4.71
N SER A 240 -34.41 -19.27 -5.27
CA SER A 240 -34.37 -20.54 -4.55
C SER A 240 -32.96 -21.07 -4.29
N SER A 241 -31.93 -20.39 -4.80
CA SER A 241 -30.54 -20.81 -4.66
C SER A 241 -30.04 -20.57 -3.23
N SER A 242 -29.75 -21.67 -2.53
CA SER A 242 -29.06 -21.71 -1.25
C SER A 242 -27.84 -22.61 -1.37
N LEU A 243 -26.86 -22.42 -0.51
CA LEU A 243 -25.69 -23.30 -0.46
C LEU A 243 -26.10 -24.73 -0.14
N GLN A 244 -25.56 -25.68 -0.88
CA GLN A 244 -25.75 -27.12 -0.71
C GLN A 244 -24.41 -27.85 -0.74
N ASP A 245 -24.42 -29.13 -0.32
CA ASP A 245 -23.23 -29.97 -0.40
C ASP A 245 -22.76 -30.13 -1.85
N GLY A 246 -21.46 -30.00 -2.06
CA GLY A 246 -20.84 -30.05 -3.39
C GLY A 246 -20.81 -28.72 -4.15
N ASP A 247 -21.42 -27.65 -3.60
CA ASP A 247 -21.32 -26.32 -4.18
C ASP A 247 -19.96 -25.69 -3.93
N GLY A 248 -19.67 -24.66 -4.71
CA GLY A 248 -18.44 -23.89 -4.59
C GLY A 248 -18.71 -22.41 -4.27
N VAL A 249 -17.97 -21.86 -3.34
CA VAL A 249 -18.06 -20.46 -2.92
C VAL A 249 -16.80 -19.71 -3.31
N VAL A 250 -16.94 -18.57 -3.98
CA VAL A 250 -15.88 -17.59 -4.17
C VAL A 250 -16.21 -16.33 -3.37
N PHE A 251 -15.40 -16.05 -2.34
CA PHE A 251 -15.52 -14.82 -1.56
C PHE A 251 -14.52 -13.77 -2.10
N PHE A 252 -15.03 -12.73 -2.77
CA PHE A 252 -14.18 -11.81 -3.53
C PHE A 252 -13.67 -10.58 -2.75
N ASN A 253 -13.92 -10.48 -1.46
CA ASN A 253 -13.26 -9.49 -0.63
C ASN A 253 -11.74 -9.75 -0.61
N PHE A 254 -10.93 -8.71 -0.79
CA PHE A 254 -9.47 -8.82 -0.68
C PHE A 254 -8.94 -8.39 0.69
N ARG A 255 -9.73 -7.67 1.49
CA ARG A 255 -9.39 -7.33 2.87
C ARG A 255 -10.04 -8.33 3.84
N PRO A 256 -9.25 -9.03 4.68
CA PRO A 256 -9.71 -10.20 5.42
C PRO A 256 -10.51 -9.90 6.69
N ASP A 257 -10.27 -8.76 7.36
CA ASP A 257 -10.72 -8.49 8.73
C ASP A 257 -12.24 -8.66 8.93
N ARG A 258 -13.06 -8.27 7.97
CA ARG A 258 -14.52 -8.35 8.03
C ARG A 258 -15.14 -9.55 7.30
N ALA A 259 -14.34 -10.30 6.52
CA ALA A 259 -14.82 -11.50 5.82
C ALA A 259 -14.56 -12.79 6.63
N ARG A 260 -13.59 -12.75 7.55
CA ARG A 260 -13.08 -13.90 8.29
C ARG A 260 -14.15 -14.65 9.08
N GLN A 261 -15.05 -13.93 9.78
CA GLN A 261 -16.06 -14.56 10.63
C GLN A 261 -17.07 -15.40 9.84
N LEU A 262 -17.57 -14.85 8.72
CA LEU A 262 -18.51 -15.57 7.86
C LEU A 262 -17.82 -16.78 7.19
N VAL A 263 -16.56 -16.64 6.77
CA VAL A 263 -15.78 -17.77 6.22
C VAL A 263 -15.58 -18.86 7.28
N LYS A 264 -15.22 -18.50 8.51
CA LYS A 264 -15.09 -19.45 9.62
C LYS A 264 -16.39 -20.19 9.88
N SER A 265 -17.52 -19.47 9.90
CA SER A 265 -18.83 -20.10 10.12
C SER A 265 -19.23 -21.06 9.00
N LEU A 266 -18.81 -20.81 7.76
CA LEU A 266 -19.08 -21.68 6.62
C LEU A 266 -18.16 -22.91 6.56
N LYS A 267 -16.88 -22.78 7.00
CA LYS A 267 -15.86 -23.78 6.67
C LYS A 267 -15.28 -24.54 7.87
N LEU A 268 -15.20 -23.96 9.06
CA LEU A 268 -14.62 -24.66 10.21
C LEU A 268 -15.58 -25.73 10.74
N LYS A 269 -15.07 -26.96 10.96
CA LYS A 269 -15.85 -28.06 11.52
C LYS A 269 -16.22 -27.80 12.98
N ASP A 270 -15.29 -27.26 13.74
CA ASP A 270 -15.34 -26.95 15.17
C ASP A 270 -15.71 -25.49 15.47
N PHE A 271 -16.41 -24.84 14.55
CA PHE A 271 -16.92 -23.48 14.76
C PHE A 271 -17.92 -23.44 15.93
N ASP A 272 -17.69 -22.53 16.86
CA ASP A 272 -18.41 -22.38 18.13
C ASP A 272 -19.15 -21.05 18.33
N GLY A 273 -19.09 -20.15 17.35
CA GLY A 273 -19.71 -18.81 17.47
C GLY A 273 -21.24 -18.81 17.57
N PHE A 274 -21.90 -19.76 16.92
CA PHE A 274 -23.35 -20.00 17.02
C PHE A 274 -23.69 -21.42 16.54
N GLU A 275 -24.89 -21.89 16.93
CA GLU A 275 -25.39 -23.21 16.49
C GLU A 275 -25.75 -23.18 14.99
N ARG A 276 -25.11 -24.04 14.21
CA ARG A 276 -25.37 -24.20 12.77
C ARG A 276 -26.33 -25.34 12.53
N LYS A 277 -27.53 -25.02 12.02
CA LYS A 277 -28.52 -26.03 11.65
C LYS A 277 -28.05 -26.87 10.46
N ASN A 278 -27.43 -26.22 9.47
CA ASN A 278 -26.97 -26.85 8.25
C ASN A 278 -25.43 -26.74 8.19
N LYS A 279 -24.73 -27.85 8.36
CA LYS A 279 -23.28 -27.94 8.16
C LYS A 279 -23.05 -28.50 6.76
N LEU A 280 -22.50 -27.71 5.88
CA LEU A 280 -22.36 -28.04 4.46
C LEU A 280 -20.93 -28.41 4.12
N ASP A 281 -20.77 -29.38 3.23
CA ASP A 281 -19.49 -29.71 2.62
C ASP A 281 -19.34 -28.97 1.28
N ILE A 282 -18.82 -27.75 1.36
CA ILE A 282 -18.63 -26.85 0.23
C ILE A 282 -17.16 -26.66 -0.05
N ASP A 283 -16.80 -26.42 -1.31
CA ASP A 283 -15.49 -25.90 -1.67
C ASP A 283 -15.51 -24.36 -1.52
N LEU A 284 -14.51 -23.77 -0.84
CA LEU A 284 -14.46 -22.34 -0.58
C LEU A 284 -13.11 -21.76 -1.01
N LEU A 285 -13.18 -20.74 -1.86
CA LEU A 285 -12.04 -19.97 -2.33
C LEU A 285 -12.20 -18.50 -1.90
N THR A 286 -11.16 -17.97 -1.28
CA THR A 286 -11.07 -16.54 -0.93
C THR A 286 -10.13 -15.81 -1.88
N PHE A 287 -10.37 -14.53 -2.13
CA PHE A 287 -9.49 -13.76 -3.01
C PHE A 287 -8.09 -13.64 -2.42
N THR A 288 -7.97 -13.32 -1.15
CA THR A 288 -6.68 -13.23 -0.42
C THR A 288 -6.67 -14.20 0.74
N GLN A 289 -5.51 -14.39 1.36
CA GLN A 289 -5.40 -15.22 2.56
C GLN A 289 -6.02 -14.48 3.76
N TYR A 290 -7.16 -14.99 4.28
CA TYR A 290 -7.85 -14.34 5.40
C TYR A 290 -7.24 -14.69 6.76
N GLU A 291 -6.73 -15.90 6.90
CA GLU A 291 -6.02 -16.35 8.09
C GLU A 291 -5.18 -17.58 7.74
N SER A 292 -4.03 -17.74 8.40
CA SER A 292 -3.21 -18.95 8.21
C SER A 292 -3.91 -20.17 8.79
N GLY A 293 -3.91 -21.27 8.06
CA GLY A 293 -4.53 -22.52 8.50
C GLY A 293 -6.04 -22.66 8.24
N LEU A 294 -6.70 -21.65 7.68
CA LEU A 294 -8.08 -21.83 7.20
C LEU A 294 -8.09 -22.85 6.04
N PRO A 295 -9.02 -23.84 6.06
CA PRO A 295 -9.12 -24.86 5.02
C PRO A 295 -9.84 -24.33 3.76
N VAL A 296 -9.25 -23.32 3.11
CA VAL A 296 -9.78 -22.64 1.93
C VAL A 296 -8.70 -22.50 0.86
N SER A 297 -9.10 -22.47 -0.40
CA SER A 297 -8.22 -22.08 -1.51
C SER A 297 -8.06 -20.56 -1.56
N VAL A 298 -6.92 -20.06 -2.06
CA VAL A 298 -6.64 -18.63 -2.16
C VAL A 298 -6.31 -18.27 -3.60
N ALA A 299 -7.07 -17.33 -4.20
CA ALA A 299 -6.88 -16.90 -5.58
C ALA A 299 -5.61 -16.05 -5.76
N PHE A 300 -5.35 -15.16 -4.82
CA PHE A 300 -4.23 -14.23 -4.81
C PHE A 300 -3.45 -14.39 -3.49
N PRO A 301 -2.63 -15.44 -3.36
CA PRO A 301 -1.83 -15.64 -2.15
C PRO A 301 -0.84 -14.49 -1.96
N PRO A 302 -0.40 -14.23 -0.71
CA PRO A 302 0.66 -13.27 -0.44
C PRO A 302 1.91 -13.65 -1.24
N GLU A 303 2.50 -12.67 -1.91
CA GLU A 303 3.78 -12.87 -2.59
C GLU A 303 4.92 -12.76 -1.58
N PRO A 304 5.80 -13.76 -1.47
CA PRO A 304 6.94 -13.66 -0.59
C PRO A 304 7.86 -12.54 -1.06
N LEU A 305 8.14 -11.59 -0.17
CA LEU A 305 9.05 -10.50 -0.45
C LEU A 305 10.48 -10.92 -0.09
N ASN A 306 11.23 -11.34 -1.09
CA ASN A 306 12.64 -11.69 -0.98
C ASN A 306 13.51 -10.60 -1.59
N ASP A 307 14.81 -10.67 -1.29
CA ASP A 307 15.81 -9.76 -1.83
C ASP A 307 15.59 -8.29 -1.44
N LEU A 308 15.12 -8.06 -0.22
CA LEU A 308 14.94 -6.72 0.34
C LEU A 308 16.27 -6.11 0.73
N LEU A 309 16.35 -4.78 0.82
CA LEU A 309 17.55 -4.04 1.21
C LEU A 309 18.23 -4.63 2.46
N GLY A 310 17.46 -4.81 3.54
CA GLY A 310 17.98 -5.38 4.79
C GLY A 310 18.50 -6.80 4.64
N GLN A 311 17.84 -7.62 3.82
CA GLN A 311 18.25 -9.00 3.54
C GLN A 311 19.58 -9.04 2.75
N VAL A 312 19.73 -8.16 1.76
CA VAL A 312 20.99 -8.06 0.99
C VAL A 312 22.15 -7.65 1.89
N VAL A 313 21.97 -6.63 2.71
CA VAL A 313 22.98 -6.16 3.69
C VAL A 313 23.36 -7.31 4.65
N SER A 314 22.36 -7.99 5.21
CA SER A 314 22.57 -9.13 6.11
C SER A 314 23.29 -10.31 5.44
N ALA A 315 22.92 -10.65 4.20
CA ALA A 315 23.53 -11.74 3.43
C ALA A 315 25.03 -11.51 3.15
N HIS A 316 25.45 -10.25 3.08
CA HIS A 316 26.86 -9.88 2.92
C HIS A 316 27.63 -9.71 4.25
N GLY A 317 27.02 -10.13 5.37
CA GLY A 317 27.65 -10.09 6.69
C GLY A 317 27.82 -8.68 7.27
N LEU A 318 27.10 -7.69 6.73
CA LEU A 318 27.18 -6.31 7.18
C LEU A 318 26.13 -6.04 8.27
N ASN A 319 26.50 -5.20 9.24
CA ASN A 319 25.59 -4.79 10.31
C ASN A 319 24.76 -3.59 9.89
N GLN A 320 23.52 -3.55 10.38
CA GLN A 320 22.58 -2.47 10.14
C GLN A 320 21.87 -2.03 11.43
N TYR A 321 21.57 -0.75 11.52
CA TYR A 321 20.89 -0.15 12.66
C TYR A 321 19.61 0.55 12.21
N ARG A 322 18.50 0.32 12.92
CA ARG A 322 17.17 0.86 12.64
C ARG A 322 16.66 1.59 13.88
N THR A 323 16.24 2.83 13.73
CA THR A 323 15.72 3.60 14.85
C THR A 323 14.64 4.56 14.42
N ALA A 324 13.62 4.69 15.26
CA ALA A 324 12.54 5.66 15.13
C ALA A 324 11.83 5.80 16.48
N GLU A 325 10.95 6.82 16.56
CA GLU A 325 9.97 6.91 17.64
C GLU A 325 8.86 5.87 17.49
N THR A 326 8.07 5.64 18.55
CA THR A 326 6.98 4.66 18.59
C THR A 326 6.10 4.70 17.33
N GLU A 327 5.72 5.89 16.88
CA GLU A 327 4.81 6.09 15.74
C GLU A 327 5.38 5.59 14.40
N LYS A 328 6.70 5.61 14.24
CA LYS A 328 7.39 5.23 13.00
C LYS A 328 8.31 4.02 13.14
N TYR A 329 8.34 3.38 14.31
CA TYR A 329 9.17 2.20 14.52
C TYR A 329 8.77 1.00 13.64
N PRO A 330 7.49 0.64 13.48
CA PRO A 330 7.09 -0.42 12.55
C PRO A 330 7.51 -0.14 11.10
N HIS A 331 7.56 1.13 10.70
CA HIS A 331 7.90 1.54 9.34
C HIS A 331 9.35 1.23 8.99
N VAL A 332 10.30 1.59 9.87
CA VAL A 332 11.73 1.31 9.65
C VAL A 332 12.12 -0.14 9.96
N THR A 333 11.24 -0.96 10.54
CA THR A 333 11.47 -2.36 10.91
C THR A 333 10.59 -3.31 10.09
N TYR A 334 9.34 -3.50 10.49
CA TYR A 334 8.40 -4.45 9.91
C TYR A 334 8.14 -4.18 8.41
N PHE A 335 7.70 -2.96 8.06
CA PHE A 335 7.37 -2.63 6.67
C PHE A 335 8.61 -2.57 5.78
N LEU A 336 9.71 -1.98 6.24
CA LEU A 336 10.96 -1.95 5.48
C LEU A 336 11.55 -3.35 5.24
N ASN A 337 11.24 -4.30 6.12
CA ASN A 337 11.60 -5.72 6.00
C ASN A 337 10.48 -6.57 5.33
N GLY A 338 9.56 -5.95 4.61
CA GLY A 338 8.55 -6.67 3.83
C GLY A 338 7.55 -7.48 4.65
N GLY A 339 7.19 -7.00 5.84
CA GLY A 339 6.26 -7.67 6.74
C GLY A 339 6.90 -8.74 7.64
N ILE A 340 8.24 -8.75 7.75
CA ILE A 340 8.96 -9.69 8.62
C ILE A 340 9.24 -9.02 9.97
N GLU A 341 8.62 -9.55 11.03
CA GLU A 341 8.79 -9.02 12.39
C GLU A 341 10.18 -9.34 12.99
N LYS A 342 10.68 -10.54 12.73
CA LYS A 342 11.97 -10.99 13.28
C LYS A 342 13.12 -10.17 12.70
N PRO A 343 14.02 -9.59 13.55
CA PRO A 343 15.21 -8.92 13.06
C PRO A 343 16.09 -9.84 12.20
N LEU A 344 16.68 -9.27 11.16
CA LEU A 344 17.64 -9.96 10.31
C LEU A 344 18.98 -10.13 11.03
N LYS A 345 19.83 -11.06 10.56
CA LYS A 345 21.16 -11.22 11.13
C LYS A 345 21.98 -9.94 10.96
N GLY A 346 22.55 -9.41 12.04
CA GLY A 346 23.28 -8.14 12.05
C GLY A 346 22.39 -6.89 12.10
N GLU A 347 21.05 -7.05 12.20
CA GLU A 347 20.10 -5.95 12.37
C GLU A 347 19.90 -5.66 13.85
N VAL A 348 20.20 -4.44 14.26
CA VAL A 348 19.93 -3.90 15.60
C VAL A 348 18.82 -2.87 15.49
N ARG A 349 17.83 -2.96 16.38
CA ARG A 349 16.67 -2.08 16.43
C ARG A 349 16.66 -1.30 17.74
N HIS A 350 16.40 0.00 17.64
CA HIS A 350 16.24 0.85 18.81
C HIS A 350 14.96 1.65 18.71
N LEU A 351 14.10 1.53 19.70
CA LEU A 351 12.84 2.26 19.81
C LEU A 351 13.01 3.39 20.81
N VAL A 352 12.69 4.62 20.41
CA VAL A 352 12.54 5.75 21.30
C VAL A 352 11.05 6.01 21.53
N PRO A 353 10.58 6.03 22.80
CA PRO A 353 9.17 6.31 23.07
C PRO A 353 8.75 7.69 22.59
N SER A 354 7.64 7.78 21.87
CA SER A 354 7.01 9.07 21.54
C SER A 354 6.42 9.72 22.80
N PRO A 355 6.35 11.06 22.87
CA PRO A 355 5.83 11.76 24.03
C PRO A 355 4.35 11.41 24.27
N ARG A 356 3.95 11.32 25.54
CA ARG A 356 2.59 11.00 25.96
C ARG A 356 1.72 12.27 26.02
N VAL A 357 1.43 12.84 24.87
CA VAL A 357 0.55 14.01 24.72
C VAL A 357 -0.73 13.62 23.98
N ALA A 358 -1.79 14.41 24.12
CA ALA A 358 -3.07 14.14 23.44
C ALA A 358 -2.93 14.24 21.92
N THR A 359 -2.21 15.27 21.46
CA THR A 359 -1.88 15.51 20.05
C THR A 359 -0.47 16.07 19.95
N TYR A 360 0.26 15.80 18.88
CA TYR A 360 1.69 16.15 18.77
C TYR A 360 1.96 17.62 18.46
N ASP A 361 0.95 18.41 18.13
CA ASP A 361 1.06 19.87 18.07
C ASP A 361 1.35 20.53 19.43
N LEU A 362 1.02 19.83 20.53
CA LEU A 362 1.34 20.26 21.89
C LEU A 362 2.84 20.10 22.22
N GLN A 363 3.53 19.19 21.51
CA GLN A 363 4.97 18.96 21.65
C GLN A 363 5.59 18.63 20.28
N PRO A 364 5.75 19.63 19.39
CA PRO A 364 6.17 19.41 17.99
C PRO A 364 7.57 18.82 17.83
N GLU A 365 8.46 19.07 18.80
CA GLU A 365 9.80 18.49 18.86
C GLU A 365 9.78 16.97 19.09
N MET A 366 8.68 16.43 19.60
CA MET A 366 8.51 15.02 19.95
C MET A 366 9.73 14.49 20.71
N SER A 367 10.25 13.32 20.36
CA SER A 367 11.48 12.76 20.95
C SER A 367 12.68 12.84 20.00
N ALA A 368 12.69 13.80 19.06
CA ALA A 368 13.71 13.90 18.01
C ALA A 368 15.13 14.06 18.55
N ASP A 369 15.34 14.79 19.64
CA ASP A 369 16.68 14.92 20.24
C ASP A 369 17.19 13.59 20.79
N GLU A 370 16.40 12.85 21.56
CA GLU A 370 16.77 11.54 22.11
C GLU A 370 17.03 10.55 20.99
N LEU A 371 16.18 10.55 19.96
CA LEU A 371 16.33 9.73 18.77
C LEU A 371 17.65 10.03 18.06
N THR A 372 17.98 11.30 17.89
CA THR A 372 19.23 11.76 17.25
C THR A 372 20.44 11.34 18.05
N GLU A 373 20.44 11.54 19.38
CA GLU A 373 21.55 11.16 20.25
C GLU A 373 21.80 9.66 20.25
N SER A 374 20.73 8.86 20.28
CA SER A 374 20.85 7.40 20.21
C SER A 374 21.43 6.95 18.85
N CYS A 375 21.01 7.59 17.77
CA CYS A 375 21.50 7.32 16.42
C CYS A 375 22.99 7.71 16.29
N ILE A 376 23.41 8.86 16.81
CA ILE A 376 24.81 9.31 16.83
C ILE A 376 25.68 8.31 17.60
N LYS A 377 25.23 7.86 18.78
CA LYS A 377 25.97 6.83 19.56
C LYS A 377 26.19 5.56 18.72
N ALA A 378 25.16 5.13 17.97
CA ALA A 378 25.29 3.98 17.09
C ALA A 378 26.25 4.25 15.92
N ILE A 379 26.16 5.40 15.26
CA ILE A 379 27.06 5.82 14.18
C ILE A 379 28.51 5.85 14.66
N ASP A 380 28.78 6.47 15.80
CA ASP A 380 30.12 6.67 16.36
C ASP A 380 30.83 5.34 16.72
N THR A 381 30.10 4.23 16.86
CA THR A 381 30.71 2.89 17.01
C THR A 381 31.45 2.45 15.75
N GLY A 382 31.10 2.96 14.58
CA GLY A 382 31.69 2.58 13.29
C GLY A 382 31.38 1.15 12.84
N ILE A 383 30.54 0.39 13.54
CA ILE A 383 30.27 -1.04 13.23
C ILE A 383 29.13 -1.24 12.23
N TYR A 384 28.26 -0.24 12.03
CA TYR A 384 27.11 -0.33 11.15
C TYR A 384 27.42 0.19 9.75
N SER A 385 27.11 -0.63 8.74
CA SER A 385 27.27 -0.25 7.34
C SER A 385 26.04 0.47 6.79
N LEU A 386 24.86 0.20 7.37
CA LEU A 386 23.60 0.86 7.05
C LEU A 386 22.93 1.33 8.34
N VAL A 387 22.58 2.61 8.39
CA VAL A 387 21.79 3.19 9.47
C VAL A 387 20.52 3.78 8.87
N VAL A 388 19.36 3.43 9.39
CA VAL A 388 18.07 4.00 8.99
C VAL A 388 17.42 4.65 10.21
N ILE A 389 17.10 5.92 10.08
CA ILE A 389 16.38 6.72 11.05
C ILE A 389 15.16 7.35 10.40
N ASN A 390 14.03 7.38 11.10
CA ASN A 390 12.84 8.10 10.67
C ASN A 390 12.43 9.11 11.74
N PHE A 391 12.30 10.36 11.36
CA PHE A 391 11.75 11.44 12.18
C PHE A 391 10.24 11.54 11.97
N ALA A 392 9.47 11.24 12.99
CA ALA A 392 8.02 11.23 12.94
C ALA A 392 7.41 12.65 12.90
N ASN A 393 8.17 13.66 13.29
CA ASN A 393 7.68 15.02 13.54
C ASN A 393 6.92 15.66 12.37
N PRO A 394 7.45 15.72 11.12
CA PRO A 394 6.76 16.40 10.03
C PRO A 394 5.42 15.78 9.71
N ASP A 395 5.32 14.44 9.77
CA ASP A 395 4.09 13.71 9.49
C ASP A 395 3.09 13.83 10.63
N MET A 396 3.48 13.43 11.84
CA MET A 396 2.57 13.36 12.99
C MET A 396 2.03 14.74 13.40
N VAL A 397 2.88 15.76 13.35
CA VAL A 397 2.47 17.14 13.63
C VAL A 397 1.67 17.73 12.45
N GLY A 398 2.02 17.35 11.22
CA GLY A 398 1.30 17.72 10.00
C GLY A 398 -0.19 17.36 10.07
N HIS A 399 -0.51 16.18 10.59
CA HIS A 399 -1.88 15.73 10.79
C HIS A 399 -2.74 16.60 11.72
N SER A 400 -2.13 17.48 12.52
CA SER A 400 -2.86 18.44 13.35
C SER A 400 -3.49 19.58 12.55
N GLY A 401 -2.97 19.89 11.35
CA GLY A 401 -3.36 21.06 10.57
C GLY A 401 -2.88 22.40 11.15
N ILE A 402 -2.04 22.38 12.20
CA ILE A 402 -1.57 23.59 12.91
C ILE A 402 -0.22 24.02 12.35
N MET A 403 -0.23 25.08 11.52
CA MET A 403 0.93 25.60 10.81
C MET A 403 2.12 25.92 11.74
N THR A 404 1.87 26.61 12.86
CA THR A 404 2.95 27.01 13.80
C THR A 404 3.62 25.80 14.47
N ALA A 405 2.88 24.72 14.69
CA ALA A 405 3.43 23.47 15.23
C ALA A 405 4.25 22.74 14.15
N ALA A 406 3.75 22.66 12.91
CA ALA A 406 4.48 22.07 11.79
C ALA A 406 5.80 22.79 11.50
N ILE A 407 5.84 24.12 11.59
CA ILE A 407 7.08 24.91 11.48
C ILE A 407 8.09 24.45 12.53
N LYS A 408 7.73 24.43 13.82
CA LYS A 408 8.61 23.98 14.92
C LYS A 408 9.09 22.55 14.73
N ALA A 409 8.22 21.65 14.26
CA ALA A 409 8.55 20.25 13.97
C ALA A 409 9.66 20.17 12.91
N ASN A 410 9.54 20.89 11.80
CA ASN A 410 10.53 20.91 10.72
C ASN A 410 11.85 21.57 11.14
N GLU A 411 11.81 22.67 11.91
CA GLU A 411 13.02 23.32 12.47
C GLU A 411 13.77 22.37 13.42
N LYS A 412 13.05 21.57 14.22
CA LYS A 412 13.66 20.57 15.09
C LYS A 412 14.37 19.50 14.27
N VAL A 413 13.72 18.95 13.23
CA VAL A 413 14.32 17.95 12.35
C VAL A 413 15.53 18.50 11.62
N ASP A 414 15.48 19.73 11.13
CA ASP A 414 16.61 20.42 10.50
C ASP A 414 17.86 20.43 11.40
N SER A 415 17.69 20.85 12.66
CA SER A 415 18.75 20.81 13.67
C SER A 415 19.30 19.39 13.90
N CYS A 416 18.42 18.39 13.97
CA CYS A 416 18.82 16.99 14.15
C CYS A 416 19.61 16.46 12.95
N VAL A 417 19.21 16.78 11.74
CA VAL A 417 19.94 16.44 10.50
C VAL A 417 21.36 17.02 10.54
N GLY A 418 21.52 18.26 10.99
CA GLY A 418 22.85 18.88 11.16
C GLY A 418 23.78 18.13 12.12
N LYS A 419 23.22 17.66 13.25
CA LYS A 419 23.98 16.83 14.22
C LYS A 419 24.40 15.48 13.61
N LEU A 420 23.49 14.81 12.89
CA LEU A 420 23.78 13.54 12.21
C LEU A 420 24.84 13.71 11.11
N LEU A 421 24.72 14.77 10.30
CA LEU A 421 25.71 15.09 9.26
C LEU A 421 27.11 15.24 9.83
N ASN A 422 27.26 15.95 10.95
CA ASN A 422 28.54 16.10 11.63
C ASN A 422 29.12 14.79 12.13
N SER A 423 28.30 13.89 12.68
CA SER A 423 28.76 12.57 13.15
C SER A 423 29.19 11.68 11.99
N ILE A 424 28.37 11.57 10.94
CA ILE A 424 28.64 10.70 9.81
C ILE A 424 29.83 11.20 8.98
N GLY A 425 30.00 12.54 8.88
CA GLY A 425 31.13 13.17 8.20
C GLY A 425 32.48 12.82 8.84
N LYS A 426 32.57 12.74 10.18
CA LYS A 426 33.80 12.33 10.89
C LYS A 426 34.25 10.91 10.50
N LEU A 427 33.30 10.03 10.17
CA LEU A 427 33.57 8.66 9.73
C LEU A 427 33.81 8.56 8.20
N GLY A 428 33.58 9.64 7.46
CA GLY A 428 33.61 9.66 6.00
C GLY A 428 32.51 8.79 5.39
N GLY A 429 31.35 8.69 6.07
CA GLY A 429 30.17 7.99 5.59
C GLY A 429 29.32 8.87 4.69
N SER A 430 28.43 8.27 3.90
CA SER A 430 27.45 8.98 3.06
C SER A 430 26.11 9.14 3.78
N LEU A 431 25.40 10.22 3.48
CA LEU A 431 24.05 10.49 4.01
C LEU A 431 23.07 10.68 2.84
N LEU A 432 21.96 9.95 2.86
CA LEU A 432 20.83 10.14 1.95
C LEU A 432 19.63 10.59 2.76
N ILE A 433 19.07 11.74 2.42
CA ILE A 433 17.90 12.34 3.08
C ILE A 433 16.73 12.27 2.11
N THR A 434 15.57 11.81 2.59
CA THR A 434 14.34 11.73 1.80
C THR A 434 13.10 11.73 2.71
N ALA A 435 11.91 11.65 2.12
CA ALA A 435 10.66 11.35 2.81
C ALA A 435 9.98 10.14 2.17
N ASP A 436 9.10 9.48 2.91
CA ASP A 436 8.35 8.31 2.48
C ASP A 436 7.00 8.66 1.82
N HIS A 437 6.51 9.87 2.03
CA HIS A 437 5.35 10.52 1.39
C HIS A 437 5.33 12.01 1.69
N GLY A 438 4.45 12.77 1.02
CA GLY A 438 4.20 14.18 1.33
C GLY A 438 3.15 14.36 2.43
N ASN A 439 3.30 15.41 3.24
CA ASN A 439 2.36 15.83 4.29
C ASN A 439 2.54 17.32 4.62
N SER A 440 3.57 17.67 5.42
CA SER A 440 3.74 19.01 6.01
C SER A 440 4.09 20.12 5.01
N GLU A 441 4.41 19.80 3.78
CA GLU A 441 4.58 20.77 2.71
C GLU A 441 3.25 21.42 2.28
N MET A 442 2.10 20.84 2.67
CA MET A 442 0.76 21.36 2.40
C MET A 442 -0.09 21.37 3.67
N MET A 443 0.00 22.43 4.45
CA MET A 443 -0.77 22.62 5.70
C MET A 443 -2.10 23.35 5.50
N ILE A 444 -2.31 23.95 4.32
CA ILE A 444 -3.53 24.67 3.94
C ILE A 444 -3.99 24.09 2.59
N GLY A 445 -5.21 23.62 2.53
CA GLY A 445 -5.83 23.06 1.34
C GLY A 445 -6.20 24.14 0.29
N PRO A 446 -6.60 23.71 -0.91
CA PRO A 446 -7.03 24.64 -1.98
C PRO A 446 -8.26 25.48 -1.60
N ASP A 447 -9.03 25.03 -0.63
CA ASP A 447 -10.20 25.73 -0.07
C ASP A 447 -9.84 26.73 1.03
N GLY A 448 -8.55 26.88 1.35
CA GLY A 448 -8.05 27.76 2.41
C GLY A 448 -8.22 27.22 3.84
N GLN A 449 -8.70 25.97 3.98
CA GLN A 449 -8.85 25.33 5.29
C GLN A 449 -7.57 24.57 5.68
N PRO A 450 -7.35 24.29 6.97
CA PRO A 450 -6.27 23.42 7.42
C PRO A 450 -6.31 22.07 6.71
N TRP A 451 -5.16 21.65 6.18
CA TRP A 451 -4.99 20.34 5.54
C TRP A 451 -4.33 19.38 6.52
N THR A 452 -4.96 18.25 6.77
CA THR A 452 -4.52 17.25 7.76
C THR A 452 -4.21 15.88 7.14
N ALA A 453 -4.31 15.75 5.82
CA ALA A 453 -4.06 14.51 5.10
C ALA A 453 -2.67 14.54 4.43
N HIS A 454 -2.21 13.38 3.99
CA HIS A 454 -1.04 13.29 3.12
C HIS A 454 -1.29 14.00 1.78
N THR A 455 -0.26 14.09 0.96
CA THR A 455 -0.34 14.67 -0.38
C THR A 455 0.13 13.69 -1.45
N THR A 456 -0.12 14.03 -2.69
CA THR A 456 0.45 13.32 -3.86
C THR A 456 1.72 13.99 -4.39
N ASN A 457 2.26 14.96 -3.66
CA ASN A 457 3.46 15.67 -4.09
C ASN A 457 4.69 14.75 -4.09
N PRO A 458 5.60 14.92 -5.05
CA PRO A 458 6.89 14.24 -5.02
C PRO A 458 7.72 14.68 -3.81
N VAL A 459 8.57 13.78 -3.33
CA VAL A 459 9.41 14.00 -2.15
C VAL A 459 10.86 14.26 -2.52
N PRO A 460 11.63 15.02 -1.72
CA PRO A 460 13.02 15.34 -2.01
C PRO A 460 13.93 14.13 -1.75
N VAL A 461 15.01 14.07 -2.49
CA VAL A 461 16.20 13.27 -2.20
C VAL A 461 17.42 14.17 -2.25
N ILE A 462 18.23 14.16 -1.19
CA ILE A 462 19.52 14.84 -1.13
C ILE A 462 20.58 13.79 -0.82
N LEU A 463 21.66 13.74 -1.59
CA LEU A 463 22.75 12.82 -1.40
C LEU A 463 24.05 13.55 -1.04
N ILE A 464 24.56 13.28 0.14
CA ILE A 464 25.87 13.73 0.62
C ILE A 464 26.80 12.53 0.58
N GLU A 465 27.80 12.57 -0.32
CA GLU A 465 28.81 11.50 -0.42
C GLU A 465 29.89 11.68 0.64
N GLY A 466 30.24 10.60 1.31
CA GLY A 466 31.32 10.59 2.29
C GLY A 466 32.70 10.48 1.64
N GLU A 467 33.70 11.21 2.18
CA GLU A 467 35.07 11.25 1.62
C GLU A 467 35.74 9.87 1.53
N LYS A 468 35.44 8.95 2.42
CA LYS A 468 36.02 7.60 2.44
C LYS A 468 35.31 6.59 1.54
N ARG A 469 34.16 6.95 0.96
CA ARG A 469 33.34 6.06 0.14
C ARG A 469 33.09 6.63 -1.25
N LYS A 470 34.13 7.19 -1.86
CA LYS A 470 34.07 7.62 -3.27
C LYS A 470 33.73 6.43 -4.15
N LEU A 471 32.66 6.54 -4.92
CA LEU A 471 32.27 5.51 -5.86
C LEU A 471 33.34 5.33 -6.92
N SER A 472 33.84 4.11 -7.07
CA SER A 472 34.87 3.78 -8.04
C SER A 472 34.35 4.09 -9.45
N GLY A 473 35.06 4.97 -10.18
CA GLY A 473 34.69 5.38 -11.53
C GLY A 473 33.84 6.64 -11.63
N TYR A 474 33.39 7.19 -10.50
CA TYR A 474 32.74 8.50 -10.44
C TYR A 474 33.75 9.53 -9.95
N GLY A 475 33.90 10.65 -10.67
CA GLY A 475 34.72 11.78 -10.26
C GLY A 475 34.14 12.47 -9.01
N ASN A 476 34.60 13.69 -8.73
CA ASN A 476 34.08 14.47 -7.60
C ASN A 476 32.64 14.98 -7.79
N ASP A 477 32.02 14.77 -8.95
CA ASP A 477 30.73 15.30 -9.32
C ASP A 477 29.70 14.17 -9.53
N ILE A 478 29.16 13.62 -8.45
CA ILE A 478 27.98 12.76 -8.53
C ILE A 478 26.79 13.63 -8.93
N LYS A 479 26.01 13.15 -9.91
CA LYS A 479 24.71 13.71 -10.28
C LYS A 479 23.60 12.70 -9.96
N LEU A 480 22.48 13.21 -9.52
CA LEU A 480 21.24 12.42 -9.43
C LEU A 480 20.41 12.64 -10.69
N ARG A 481 19.63 11.64 -11.08
CA ARG A 481 18.64 11.75 -12.16
C ARG A 481 17.69 12.93 -11.89
N GLU A 482 17.55 13.82 -12.86
CA GLU A 482 16.77 15.05 -12.71
C GLU A 482 15.25 14.79 -12.59
N SER A 483 14.75 13.65 -13.09
CA SER A 483 13.33 13.29 -13.05
C SER A 483 13.10 11.79 -13.24
N GLY A 484 11.89 11.34 -12.96
CA GLY A 484 11.44 9.98 -13.22
C GLY A 484 11.95 8.92 -12.25
N GLY A 485 12.32 9.32 -11.03
CA GLY A 485 12.60 8.43 -9.92
C GLY A 485 11.39 8.23 -9.01
N GLY A 486 11.39 7.13 -8.25
CA GLY A 486 10.41 6.84 -7.21
C GLY A 486 11.05 6.22 -5.97
N LEU A 487 10.27 5.98 -4.93
CA LEU A 487 10.76 5.37 -3.68
C LEU A 487 11.44 4.02 -3.90
N ALA A 488 11.05 3.28 -4.95
CA ALA A 488 11.67 2.02 -5.35
C ALA A 488 13.14 2.14 -5.75
N ASP A 489 13.61 3.34 -6.06
CA ASP A 489 14.99 3.60 -6.51
C ASP A 489 15.97 3.81 -5.34
N LEU A 490 15.44 3.99 -4.11
CA LEU A 490 16.26 4.26 -2.93
C LEU A 490 17.11 3.06 -2.51
N ALA A 491 16.54 1.84 -2.44
CA ALA A 491 17.32 0.65 -2.11
C ALA A 491 18.45 0.37 -3.14
N PRO A 492 18.19 0.40 -4.46
CA PRO A 492 19.26 0.32 -5.46
C PRO A 492 20.34 1.39 -5.30
N THR A 493 19.97 2.62 -4.92
CA THR A 493 20.90 3.71 -4.66
C THR A 493 21.78 3.43 -3.44
N LEU A 494 21.16 2.97 -2.33
CA LEU A 494 21.86 2.60 -1.11
C LEU A 494 22.80 1.40 -1.34
N LEU A 495 22.36 0.37 -2.08
CA LEU A 495 23.20 -0.75 -2.44
C LEU A 495 24.41 -0.33 -3.30
N HIS A 496 24.20 0.62 -4.22
CA HIS A 496 25.28 1.20 -5.01
C HIS A 496 26.32 1.93 -4.12
N LEU A 497 25.86 2.75 -3.17
CA LEU A 497 26.73 3.41 -2.19
C LEU A 497 27.48 2.42 -1.29
N LEU A 498 26.86 1.27 -0.97
CA LEU A 498 27.47 0.20 -0.19
C LEU A 498 28.39 -0.71 -1.03
N ASN A 499 28.46 -0.51 -2.34
CA ASN A 499 29.14 -1.38 -3.29
C ASN A 499 28.66 -2.85 -3.22
N LEU A 500 27.33 -3.01 -3.06
CA LEU A 500 26.65 -4.30 -3.01
C LEU A 500 25.88 -4.56 -4.32
N PRO A 501 25.76 -5.83 -4.75
CA PRO A 501 25.03 -6.16 -5.95
C PRO A 501 23.52 -5.92 -5.76
N LYS A 502 22.89 -5.31 -6.77
CA LYS A 502 21.43 -5.17 -6.84
C LYS A 502 20.80 -6.50 -7.25
N PRO A 503 19.89 -7.09 -6.45
CA PRO A 503 19.15 -8.29 -6.81
C PRO A 503 18.28 -8.08 -8.07
N LYS A 504 18.05 -9.16 -8.82
CA LYS A 504 17.15 -9.13 -10.00
C LYS A 504 15.70 -8.76 -9.64
N ALA A 505 15.25 -9.12 -8.44
CA ALA A 505 13.92 -8.79 -7.96
C ALA A 505 13.71 -7.28 -7.76
N MET A 506 14.75 -6.51 -7.51
CA MET A 506 14.68 -5.04 -7.44
C MET A 506 14.59 -4.45 -8.85
N THR A 507 13.39 -3.98 -9.23
CA THR A 507 13.14 -3.33 -10.53
C THR A 507 13.56 -1.86 -10.54
N GLY A 508 13.65 -1.23 -9.37
CA GLY A 508 14.19 0.13 -9.20
C GLY A 508 15.61 0.27 -9.75
N LYS A 509 16.01 1.48 -10.03
CA LYS A 509 17.31 1.84 -10.59
C LYS A 509 18.00 2.82 -9.66
N THR A 510 19.32 2.76 -9.55
CA THR A 510 20.05 3.80 -8.81
C THR A 510 19.69 5.19 -9.31
N LEU A 511 19.53 6.13 -8.39
CA LEU A 511 19.34 7.55 -8.72
C LEU A 511 20.64 8.21 -9.19
N ILE A 512 21.78 7.59 -8.90
CA ILE A 512 23.11 8.13 -9.27
C ILE A 512 23.31 7.93 -10.76
N GLU A 513 23.53 9.02 -11.49
CA GLU A 513 23.88 8.98 -12.90
C GLU A 513 25.36 8.62 -13.10
N PRO A 514 25.67 7.74 -14.06
CA PRO A 514 27.05 7.50 -14.45
C PRO A 514 27.63 8.77 -15.08
N ILE A 515 28.72 9.27 -14.53
CA ILE A 515 29.47 10.33 -15.19
C ILE A 515 30.11 9.71 -16.43
N ASN A 516 29.79 10.23 -17.62
CA ASN A 516 30.52 9.91 -18.85
C ASN A 516 31.93 10.47 -18.73
N LEU A 517 32.85 9.72 -18.12
CA LEU A 517 34.26 10.01 -18.23
C LEU A 517 34.63 9.93 -19.73
N PRO A 518 35.24 10.96 -20.31
CA PRO A 518 35.73 10.87 -21.67
C PRO A 518 36.59 9.61 -21.77
N LYS A 519 36.28 8.73 -22.75
CA LYS A 519 37.12 7.55 -23.01
C LYS A 519 38.56 8.05 -23.06
N LYS A 520 39.44 7.50 -22.19
CA LYS A 520 40.90 7.78 -22.29
C LYS A 520 41.27 7.61 -23.76
N PRO A 521 41.89 8.61 -24.40
CA PRO A 521 42.36 8.43 -25.78
C PRO A 521 43.25 7.19 -25.78
N ASN A 522 42.99 6.26 -26.70
CA ASN A 522 43.88 5.11 -26.92
C ASN A 522 45.28 5.65 -27.08
N LEU A 523 46.12 5.47 -26.09
CA LEU A 523 47.56 5.71 -26.25
C LEU A 523 48.03 4.77 -27.35
N ILE A 524 48.26 5.33 -28.52
CA ILE A 524 48.91 4.63 -29.63
C ILE A 524 50.23 4.12 -29.07
N PRO A 525 50.55 2.80 -29.15
CA PRO A 525 51.85 2.32 -28.74
C PRO A 525 52.92 3.05 -29.57
N GLN A 526 53.83 3.73 -28.89
CA GLN A 526 55.02 4.24 -29.59
C GLN A 526 55.82 3.05 -30.10
N PRO A 527 56.28 3.10 -31.35
CA PRO A 527 57.15 2.06 -31.86
C PRO A 527 58.48 2.06 -31.07
N ALA A 528 58.85 0.86 -30.61
CA ALA A 528 60.20 0.64 -30.01
C ALA A 528 61.26 0.91 -31.07
N TYR A 529 62.15 1.84 -30.77
CA TYR A 529 63.45 1.98 -31.43
C TYR A 529 64.49 1.22 -30.63
#